data_42b06926e9ad9a4966a88f2cf9219114
#
_entry.id   42b06926e9ad9a4966a88f2cf9219114
#
_cell.length_a   1.000
_cell.length_b   1.000
_cell.length_c   1.000
_cell.angle_alpha   90.00
_cell.angle_beta   90.00
_cell.angle_gamma   90.00
#
_symmetry.space_group_name_H-M   'P 1'
#
loop_
_entity.id
_entity.type
_entity.pdbx_description
1 polymer ?
#
loop_
_entity_poly.entity_id
_entity_poly.type
_entity_poly.pdbx_seq_one_letter_code
_entity_poly.pdbx_strand_id
1 'polypeptide(L)'
;MLDAILWDYDGTIANTPVKNLAVTKAVLERLDPSLLDPMPEALTSLAAYQKANYRWNNWRELYVHAYGVPADRLDEAGRLWGPCQLADDTLPPLFPGLPEALARLGKVPMGICSQNDPDNIRAALAAHGVSGRFAAVVGHADVPFDCQKPHPAAFLTCLDRLGLREGRFAYIGDHAADAAFGRNAQAALEDLGRKASVFCVLAAWGGGPEPEDTGADAVVRTPAELADLLLRL
;
A
#
# COMPACT_ATOMS: atom_id res chain seq x y z
N MET A 1 -1.95 21.53 12.16
CA MET A 1 -3.10 20.74 11.65
C MET A 1 -2.72 20.23 10.26
N LEU A 2 -3.01 18.98 9.94
CA LEU A 2 -2.73 18.38 8.64
C LEU A 2 -3.73 18.86 7.57
N ASP A 3 -3.22 19.07 6.35
CA ASP A 3 -4.02 19.46 5.18
C ASP A 3 -4.54 18.22 4.43
N ALA A 4 -3.83 17.08 4.49
CA ALA A 4 -4.33 15.79 4.03
C ALA A 4 -3.59 14.62 4.70
N ILE A 5 -4.24 13.43 4.67
CA ILE A 5 -3.68 12.15 5.09
C ILE A 5 -3.73 11.21 3.90
N LEU A 6 -2.58 10.70 3.48
CA LEU A 6 -2.47 9.71 2.42
C LEU A 6 -2.12 8.35 3.02
N TRP A 7 -2.72 7.30 2.49
CA TRP A 7 -2.66 5.96 3.06
C TRP A 7 -2.15 4.96 2.04
N ASP A 8 -1.37 4.00 2.49
CA ASP A 8 -1.30 2.72 1.81
C ASP A 8 -2.58 1.92 2.07
N TYR A 9 -2.82 0.88 1.26
CA TYR A 9 -4.02 0.05 1.37
C TYR A 9 -3.73 -1.32 1.98
N ASP A 10 -2.81 -2.08 1.37
CA ASP A 10 -2.49 -3.46 1.76
C ASP A 10 -1.69 -3.48 3.06
N GLY A 11 -2.15 -4.19 4.09
CA GLY A 11 -1.48 -4.21 5.40
C GLY A 11 -1.71 -2.97 6.27
N THR A 12 -2.26 -1.89 5.71
CA THR A 12 -2.51 -0.63 6.39
C THR A 12 -4.01 -0.38 6.64
N ILE A 13 -4.82 -0.32 5.58
CA ILE A 13 -6.29 -0.19 5.65
C ILE A 13 -6.94 -1.56 5.74
N ALA A 14 -6.54 -2.48 4.88
CA ALA A 14 -7.12 -3.81 4.77
C ALA A 14 -6.10 -4.92 5.03
N ASN A 15 -6.55 -5.97 5.71
CA ASN A 15 -5.77 -7.18 5.96
C ASN A 15 -5.86 -8.11 4.74
N THR A 16 -5.01 -7.84 3.75
CA THR A 16 -5.08 -8.46 2.42
C THR A 16 -4.25 -9.74 2.21
N PRO A 17 -3.36 -10.21 3.10
CA PRO A 17 -2.45 -11.31 2.80
C PRO A 17 -3.14 -12.60 2.33
N VAL A 18 -4.34 -12.92 2.81
CA VAL A 18 -5.10 -14.10 2.38
C VAL A 18 -5.48 -14.00 0.92
N LYS A 19 -6.10 -12.87 0.52
CA LYS A 19 -6.45 -12.59 -0.89
C LYS A 19 -5.20 -12.53 -1.75
N ASN A 20 -4.19 -11.80 -1.33
CA ASN A 20 -2.99 -11.58 -2.13
C ASN A 20 -2.18 -12.86 -2.35
N LEU A 21 -2.18 -13.80 -1.38
CA LEU A 21 -1.60 -15.14 -1.58
C LEU A 21 -2.34 -15.91 -2.68
N ALA A 22 -3.67 -15.91 -2.68
CA ALA A 22 -4.48 -16.58 -3.71
C ALA A 22 -4.25 -15.92 -5.09
N VAL A 23 -4.26 -14.59 -5.14
CA VAL A 23 -3.99 -13.81 -6.37
C VAL A 23 -2.57 -14.10 -6.90
N THR A 24 -1.56 -14.13 -6.03
CA THR A 24 -0.18 -14.47 -6.43
C THR A 24 -0.12 -15.84 -7.09
N LYS A 25 -0.75 -16.86 -6.50
CA LYS A 25 -0.81 -18.20 -7.10
C LYS A 25 -1.51 -18.19 -8.46
N ALA A 26 -2.63 -17.48 -8.58
CA ALA A 26 -3.35 -17.35 -9.85
C ALA A 26 -2.54 -16.61 -10.92
N VAL A 27 -1.74 -15.61 -10.56
CA VAL A 27 -0.81 -14.93 -11.46
C VAL A 27 0.26 -15.90 -11.96
N LEU A 28 0.90 -16.64 -11.05
CA LEU A 28 1.98 -17.59 -11.42
C LEU A 28 1.43 -18.73 -12.28
N GLU A 29 0.25 -19.27 -11.96
CA GLU A 29 -0.40 -20.32 -12.76
C GLU A 29 -0.70 -19.84 -14.18
N ARG A 30 -1.18 -18.62 -14.34
CA ARG A 30 -1.45 -18.02 -15.66
C ARG A 30 -0.16 -17.65 -16.41
N LEU A 31 0.85 -17.22 -15.69
CA LEU A 31 2.14 -16.87 -16.25
C LEU A 31 2.86 -18.13 -16.75
N ASP A 32 3.08 -19.07 -15.86
CA ASP A 32 3.73 -20.35 -16.13
C ASP A 32 3.43 -21.34 -14.99
N PRO A 33 2.59 -22.36 -15.21
CA PRO A 33 2.24 -23.35 -14.17
C PRO A 33 3.46 -24.07 -13.56
N SER A 34 4.59 -24.17 -14.28
CA SER A 34 5.80 -24.82 -13.75
C SER A 34 6.44 -24.03 -12.59
N LEU A 35 6.12 -22.74 -12.43
CA LEU A 35 6.54 -21.94 -11.28
C LEU A 35 5.91 -22.40 -9.95
N LEU A 36 4.86 -23.23 -10.02
CA LEU A 36 4.19 -23.80 -8.86
C LEU A 36 4.57 -25.28 -8.61
N ASP A 37 5.49 -25.84 -9.40
CA ASP A 37 5.95 -27.22 -9.27
C ASP A 37 7.49 -27.30 -9.37
N PRO A 38 8.22 -27.46 -8.24
CA PRO A 38 7.68 -27.49 -6.87
C PRO A 38 7.16 -26.14 -6.38
N MET A 39 6.14 -26.17 -5.52
CA MET A 39 5.58 -24.96 -4.92
C MET A 39 6.68 -24.13 -4.22
N PRO A 40 6.89 -22.85 -4.55
CA PRO A 40 7.81 -21.98 -3.83
C PRO A 40 7.52 -21.94 -2.33
N GLU A 41 8.56 -22.00 -1.48
CA GLU A 41 8.41 -22.00 -0.02
C GLU A 41 7.53 -20.85 0.47
N ALA A 42 7.72 -19.65 -0.08
CA ALA A 42 6.96 -18.47 0.26
C ALA A 42 5.44 -18.58 -0.01
N LEU A 43 4.99 -19.54 -0.81
CA LEU A 43 3.59 -19.75 -1.16
C LEU A 43 2.94 -20.95 -0.45
N THR A 44 3.69 -21.67 0.40
CA THR A 44 3.21 -22.87 1.09
C THR A 44 2.26 -22.59 2.24
N SER A 45 2.35 -21.37 2.83
CA SER A 45 1.48 -20.95 3.94
C SER A 45 1.35 -19.45 3.98
N LEU A 46 0.31 -18.94 4.66
CA LEU A 46 0.12 -17.50 4.89
C LEU A 46 1.30 -16.88 5.63
N ALA A 47 1.82 -17.55 6.64
CA ALA A 47 2.98 -17.06 7.41
C ALA A 47 4.25 -16.96 6.55
N ALA A 48 4.50 -17.95 5.67
CA ALA A 48 5.63 -17.91 4.74
C ALA A 48 5.47 -16.76 3.72
N TYR A 49 4.24 -16.56 3.22
CA TYR A 49 3.90 -15.47 2.31
C TYR A 49 4.15 -14.11 2.94
N GLN A 50 3.63 -13.87 4.14
CA GLN A 50 3.83 -12.61 4.87
C GLN A 50 5.32 -12.36 5.14
N LYS A 51 6.06 -13.36 5.62
CA LYS A 51 7.50 -13.26 5.84
C LYS A 51 8.27 -12.87 4.58
N ALA A 52 7.91 -13.45 3.42
CA ALA A 52 8.53 -13.11 2.15
C ALA A 52 8.22 -11.67 1.73
N ASN A 53 6.99 -11.22 1.88
CA ASN A 53 6.58 -9.85 1.50
C ASN A 53 7.33 -8.77 2.29
N TYR A 54 7.61 -8.97 3.58
CA TYR A 54 8.38 -8.01 4.38
C TYR A 54 9.90 -8.09 4.18
N ARG A 55 10.40 -9.12 3.48
CA ARG A 55 11.83 -9.30 3.22
C ARG A 55 12.34 -8.44 2.07
N TRP A 56 11.51 -8.18 1.06
CA TRP A 56 11.90 -7.55 -0.19
C TRP A 56 11.36 -6.12 -0.28
N ASN A 57 12.16 -5.19 -0.84
CA ASN A 57 11.80 -3.78 -0.92
C ASN A 57 10.71 -3.46 -1.93
N ASN A 58 10.50 -4.36 -2.90
CA ASN A 58 9.48 -4.20 -3.93
C ASN A 58 9.01 -5.56 -4.47
N TRP A 59 7.86 -5.54 -5.13
CA TRP A 59 7.24 -6.75 -5.65
C TRP A 59 8.07 -7.45 -6.75
N ARG A 60 8.90 -6.72 -7.54
CA ARG A 60 9.75 -7.32 -8.58
C ARG A 60 10.81 -8.22 -7.96
N GLU A 61 11.49 -7.73 -6.92
CA GLU A 61 12.46 -8.54 -6.17
C GLU A 61 11.79 -9.76 -5.53
N LEU A 62 10.60 -9.56 -4.94
CA LEU A 62 9.81 -10.65 -4.37
C LEU A 62 9.50 -11.73 -5.42
N TYR A 63 9.02 -11.34 -6.60
CA TYR A 63 8.68 -12.28 -7.68
C TYR A 63 9.89 -13.04 -8.20
N VAL A 64 11.01 -12.38 -8.39
CA VAL A 64 12.26 -13.04 -8.83
C VAL A 64 12.80 -13.97 -7.76
N HIS A 65 12.99 -13.48 -6.54
CA HIS A 65 13.76 -14.19 -5.52
C HIS A 65 12.93 -15.16 -4.68
N ALA A 66 11.65 -14.91 -4.49
CA ALA A 66 10.79 -15.76 -3.67
C ALA A 66 9.94 -16.73 -4.51
N TYR A 67 9.59 -16.35 -5.75
CA TYR A 67 8.71 -17.16 -6.61
C TYR A 67 9.39 -17.70 -7.86
N GLY A 68 10.65 -17.30 -8.15
CA GLY A 68 11.42 -17.80 -9.28
C GLY A 68 10.99 -17.26 -10.65
N VAL A 69 10.26 -16.15 -10.69
CA VAL A 69 9.82 -15.54 -11.95
C VAL A 69 11.03 -14.96 -12.69
N PRO A 70 11.26 -15.32 -13.98
CA PRO A 70 12.31 -14.71 -14.78
C PRO A 70 12.17 -13.20 -14.89
N ALA A 71 13.28 -12.46 -14.78
CA ALA A 71 13.26 -11.00 -14.75
C ALA A 71 12.62 -10.36 -16.00
N ASP A 72 12.78 -11.00 -17.16
CA ASP A 72 12.20 -10.57 -18.45
C ASP A 72 10.67 -10.82 -18.53
N ARG A 73 10.09 -11.59 -17.60
CA ARG A 73 8.65 -11.84 -17.51
C ARG A 73 7.92 -11.04 -16.42
N LEU A 74 8.63 -10.18 -15.69
CA LEU A 74 8.01 -9.39 -14.61
C LEU A 74 6.92 -8.45 -15.11
N ASP A 75 7.09 -7.84 -16.27
CA ASP A 75 6.06 -6.96 -16.85
C ASP A 75 4.78 -7.73 -17.22
N GLU A 76 4.92 -8.97 -17.66
CA GLU A 76 3.78 -9.85 -17.92
C GLU A 76 3.08 -10.22 -16.61
N ALA A 77 3.84 -10.62 -15.58
CA ALA A 77 3.30 -10.91 -14.25
C ALA A 77 2.54 -9.72 -13.66
N GLY A 78 3.12 -8.50 -13.78
CA GLY A 78 2.48 -7.27 -13.32
C GLY A 78 1.15 -6.97 -14.02
N ARG A 79 1.06 -7.22 -15.34
CA ARG A 79 -0.20 -7.06 -16.10
C ARG A 79 -1.28 -8.08 -15.71
N LEU A 80 -0.90 -9.25 -15.20
CA LEU A 80 -1.85 -10.27 -14.74
C LEU A 80 -2.43 -9.96 -13.36
N TRP A 81 -1.76 -9.12 -12.55
CA TRP A 81 -2.15 -8.88 -11.16
C TRP A 81 -3.57 -8.31 -11.02
N GLY A 82 -3.87 -7.19 -11.67
CA GLY A 82 -5.20 -6.56 -11.62
C GLY A 82 -6.34 -7.51 -12.04
N PRO A 83 -6.27 -8.15 -13.22
CA PRO A 83 -7.27 -9.14 -13.63
C PRO A 83 -7.45 -10.31 -12.65
N CYS A 84 -6.36 -10.79 -12.00
CA CYS A 84 -6.46 -11.85 -10.98
C CYS A 84 -7.09 -11.32 -9.69
N GLN A 85 -6.77 -10.10 -9.27
CA GLN A 85 -7.40 -9.47 -8.09
C GLN A 85 -8.91 -9.28 -8.27
N LEU A 86 -9.33 -8.82 -9.44
CA LEU A 86 -10.76 -8.61 -9.75
C LEU A 86 -11.53 -9.92 -9.90
N ALA A 87 -10.85 -11.01 -10.27
CA ALA A 87 -11.45 -12.33 -10.37
C ALA A 87 -11.57 -13.07 -9.02
N ASP A 88 -10.90 -12.61 -7.98
CA ASP A 88 -10.95 -13.19 -6.65
C ASP A 88 -11.97 -12.44 -5.78
N ASP A 89 -13.05 -13.12 -5.40
CA ASP A 89 -14.18 -12.57 -4.63
C ASP A 89 -13.89 -12.38 -3.13
N THR A 90 -12.68 -12.72 -2.65
CA THR A 90 -12.32 -12.54 -1.25
C THR A 90 -12.39 -11.06 -0.88
N LEU A 91 -13.22 -10.70 0.09
CA LEU A 91 -13.25 -9.37 0.68
C LEU A 91 -12.28 -9.31 1.86
N PRO A 92 -11.13 -8.61 1.74
CA PRO A 92 -10.21 -8.48 2.85
C PRO A 92 -10.86 -7.64 3.97
N PRO A 93 -10.78 -8.09 5.25
CA PRO A 93 -11.34 -7.30 6.35
C PRO A 93 -10.52 -6.02 6.58
N LEU A 94 -11.18 -4.96 7.04
CA LEU A 94 -10.48 -3.81 7.60
C LEU A 94 -9.80 -4.19 8.92
N PHE A 95 -8.72 -3.51 9.25
CA PHE A 95 -8.10 -3.71 10.56
C PHE A 95 -9.03 -3.26 11.69
N PRO A 96 -9.06 -3.99 12.83
CA PRO A 96 -9.90 -3.64 13.97
C PRO A 96 -9.63 -2.21 14.47
N GLY A 97 -10.69 -1.43 14.70
CA GLY A 97 -10.60 -0.04 15.16
C GLY A 97 -10.30 0.99 14.04
N LEU A 98 -10.09 0.55 12.80
CA LEU A 98 -9.82 1.49 11.70
C LEU A 98 -11.04 2.34 11.33
N PRO A 99 -12.28 1.82 11.22
CA PRO A 99 -13.46 2.65 10.97
C PRO A 99 -13.65 3.77 11.99
N GLU A 100 -13.41 3.49 13.27
CA GLU A 100 -13.47 4.45 14.37
C GLU A 100 -12.37 5.49 14.26
N ALA A 101 -11.14 5.10 13.92
CA ALA A 101 -10.04 6.01 13.71
C ALA A 101 -10.30 6.96 12.52
N LEU A 102 -10.80 6.44 11.40
CA LEU A 102 -11.22 7.23 10.24
C LEU A 102 -12.34 8.23 10.59
N ALA A 103 -13.28 7.81 11.43
CA ALA A 103 -14.36 8.69 11.90
C ALA A 103 -13.82 9.84 12.76
N ARG A 104 -12.84 9.57 13.65
CA ARG A 104 -12.19 10.58 14.52
C ARG A 104 -11.36 11.58 13.72
N LEU A 105 -10.68 11.16 12.67
CA LEU A 105 -9.90 12.02 11.78
C LEU A 105 -10.80 12.93 10.90
N GLY A 106 -12.05 12.58 10.78
CA GLY A 106 -13.22 13.39 10.45
C GLY A 106 -13.11 14.19 9.15
N LYS A 107 -12.64 15.44 9.23
CA LYS A 107 -12.72 16.42 8.14
C LYS A 107 -11.42 16.58 7.35
N VAL A 108 -10.34 15.94 7.76
CA VAL A 108 -9.08 16.01 7.02
C VAL A 108 -9.25 15.24 5.71
N PRO A 109 -8.97 15.83 4.55
CA PRO A 109 -9.01 15.14 3.27
C PRO A 109 -8.11 13.90 3.28
N MET A 110 -8.63 12.77 2.76
CA MET A 110 -7.88 11.51 2.73
C MET A 110 -7.76 10.99 1.30
N GLY A 111 -6.61 10.44 0.99
CA GLY A 111 -6.35 9.73 -0.25
C GLY A 111 -5.63 8.41 -0.02
N ILE A 112 -5.68 7.53 -1.02
CA ILE A 112 -4.97 6.24 -1.02
C ILE A 112 -3.94 6.26 -2.14
N CYS A 113 -2.72 5.79 -1.83
CA CYS A 113 -1.64 5.53 -2.78
C CYS A 113 -1.17 4.08 -2.57
N SER A 114 -1.52 3.19 -3.49
CA SER A 114 -1.26 1.76 -3.35
C SER A 114 -0.69 1.14 -4.63
N GLN A 115 -0.06 -0.02 -4.50
CA GLN A 115 0.32 -0.88 -5.63
C GLN A 115 -0.78 -1.87 -6.01
N ASN A 116 -1.94 -1.80 -5.34
CA ASN A 116 -3.12 -2.57 -5.66
C ASN A 116 -3.91 -1.95 -6.83
N ASP A 117 -4.82 -2.72 -7.42
CA ASP A 117 -5.71 -2.23 -8.46
C ASP A 117 -6.72 -1.22 -7.86
N PRO A 118 -6.88 -0.01 -8.47
CA PRO A 118 -7.74 1.02 -7.90
C PRO A 118 -9.22 0.63 -7.86
N ASP A 119 -9.70 -0.20 -8.78
CA ASP A 119 -11.09 -0.65 -8.78
C ASP A 119 -11.33 -1.74 -7.73
N ASN A 120 -10.35 -2.63 -7.49
CA ASN A 120 -10.38 -3.56 -6.38
C ASN A 120 -10.42 -2.81 -5.02
N ILE A 121 -9.60 -1.76 -4.85
CA ILE A 121 -9.63 -0.92 -3.65
C ILE A 121 -11.02 -0.28 -3.47
N ARG A 122 -11.56 0.38 -4.51
CA ARG A 122 -12.86 1.06 -4.45
C ARG A 122 -14.00 0.08 -4.11
N ALA A 123 -13.98 -1.11 -4.72
CA ALA A 123 -14.98 -2.15 -4.45
C ALA A 123 -14.94 -2.60 -2.98
N ALA A 124 -13.76 -2.86 -2.43
CA ALA A 124 -13.58 -3.26 -1.04
C ALA A 124 -14.00 -2.15 -0.06
N LEU A 125 -13.61 -0.89 -0.31
CA LEU A 125 -14.02 0.26 0.52
C LEU A 125 -15.54 0.46 0.51
N ALA A 126 -16.18 0.27 -0.65
CA ALA A 126 -17.63 0.35 -0.78
C ALA A 126 -18.33 -0.77 0.00
N ALA A 127 -17.85 -2.01 -0.12
CA ALA A 127 -18.37 -3.16 0.63
C ALA A 127 -18.28 -2.97 2.15
N HIS A 128 -17.24 -2.28 2.63
CA HIS A 128 -17.07 -1.93 4.04
C HIS A 128 -17.79 -0.63 4.47
N GLY A 129 -18.44 0.10 3.56
CA GLY A 129 -19.14 1.34 3.86
C GLY A 129 -18.22 2.52 4.22
N VAL A 130 -16.93 2.47 3.88
CA VAL A 130 -15.94 3.52 4.20
C VAL A 130 -15.45 4.31 2.99
N SER A 131 -15.96 4.05 1.80
CA SER A 131 -15.53 4.71 0.55
C SER A 131 -15.62 6.24 0.63
N GLY A 132 -16.65 6.79 1.28
CA GLY A 132 -16.83 8.22 1.47
C GLY A 132 -15.78 8.92 2.34
N ARG A 133 -14.83 8.18 2.92
CA ARG A 133 -13.70 8.74 3.68
C ARG A 133 -12.52 9.13 2.79
N PHE A 134 -12.42 8.56 1.60
CA PHE A 134 -11.29 8.73 0.70
C PHE A 134 -11.74 9.48 -0.56
N ALA A 135 -11.31 10.72 -0.70
CA ALA A 135 -11.64 11.56 -1.85
C ALA A 135 -10.79 11.23 -3.09
N ALA A 136 -9.66 10.56 -2.91
CA ALA A 136 -8.80 10.12 -3.99
C ALA A 136 -8.32 8.68 -3.74
N VAL A 137 -8.26 7.88 -4.80
CA VAL A 137 -7.66 6.54 -4.81
C VAL A 137 -6.73 6.46 -6.02
N VAL A 138 -5.45 6.25 -5.76
CA VAL A 138 -4.39 6.09 -6.77
C VAL A 138 -3.84 4.67 -6.61
N GLY A 139 -4.02 3.85 -7.62
CA GLY A 139 -3.50 2.49 -7.67
C GLY A 139 -2.37 2.34 -8.69
N HIS A 140 -1.91 1.10 -8.87
CA HIS A 140 -0.81 0.80 -9.80
C HIS A 140 -1.13 1.21 -11.25
N ALA A 141 -2.39 1.14 -11.67
CA ALA A 141 -2.82 1.49 -13.03
C ALA A 141 -2.89 3.00 -13.30
N ASP A 142 -2.81 3.84 -12.25
CA ASP A 142 -2.89 5.30 -12.36
C ASP A 142 -1.54 5.98 -12.61
N VAL A 143 -0.44 5.24 -12.54
CA VAL A 143 0.92 5.74 -12.76
C VAL A 143 1.67 4.84 -13.73
N PRO A 144 2.68 5.37 -14.47
CA PRO A 144 3.54 4.53 -15.30
C PRO A 144 4.18 3.39 -14.49
N PHE A 145 4.40 2.25 -15.15
CA PHE A 145 4.87 1.03 -14.49
C PHE A 145 6.24 1.17 -13.79
N ASP A 146 7.12 2.01 -14.34
CA ASP A 146 8.42 2.37 -13.80
C ASP A 146 8.36 3.48 -12.73
N CYS A 147 7.18 4.10 -12.55
CA CYS A 147 6.91 5.14 -11.56
C CYS A 147 6.07 4.66 -10.36
N GLN A 148 6.01 3.33 -10.15
CA GLN A 148 5.35 2.76 -8.97
C GLN A 148 6.20 2.99 -7.70
N LYS A 149 5.59 2.82 -6.49
CA LYS A 149 6.32 2.93 -5.22
C LYS A 149 7.64 2.15 -5.28
N PRO A 150 8.74 2.75 -4.81
CA PRO A 150 8.85 3.96 -3.97
C PRO A 150 8.95 5.28 -4.75
N HIS A 151 8.71 5.31 -6.08
CA HIS A 151 8.70 6.54 -6.87
C HIS A 151 7.50 7.44 -6.44
N PRO A 152 7.68 8.78 -6.29
CA PRO A 152 6.68 9.68 -5.70
C PRO A 152 5.44 9.96 -6.56
N ALA A 153 5.37 9.44 -7.77
CA ALA A 153 4.31 9.75 -8.75
C ALA A 153 2.89 9.54 -8.19
N ALA A 154 2.64 8.41 -7.49
CA ALA A 154 1.32 8.16 -6.93
C ALA A 154 0.95 9.17 -5.83
N PHE A 155 1.91 9.63 -5.04
CA PHE A 155 1.69 10.66 -4.01
C PHE A 155 1.28 11.98 -4.66
N LEU A 156 2.05 12.45 -5.64
CA LEU A 156 1.79 13.70 -6.37
C LEU A 156 0.44 13.64 -7.10
N THR A 157 0.15 12.53 -7.77
CA THR A 157 -1.15 12.29 -8.42
C THR A 157 -2.30 12.33 -7.42
N CYS A 158 -2.11 11.75 -6.24
CA CYS A 158 -3.12 11.78 -5.18
C CYS A 158 -3.37 13.20 -4.67
N LEU A 159 -2.32 13.99 -4.43
CA LEU A 159 -2.45 15.40 -4.05
C LEU A 159 -3.18 16.22 -5.14
N ASP A 160 -2.83 16.02 -6.41
CA ASP A 160 -3.49 16.70 -7.52
C ASP A 160 -4.99 16.37 -7.59
N ARG A 161 -5.38 15.09 -7.34
CA ARG A 161 -6.79 14.67 -7.24
C ARG A 161 -7.51 15.26 -6.03
N LEU A 162 -6.79 15.55 -4.95
CA LEU A 162 -7.31 16.25 -3.76
C LEU A 162 -7.35 17.76 -3.94
N GLY A 163 -6.80 18.31 -5.04
CA GLY A 163 -6.69 19.74 -5.29
C GLY A 163 -5.64 20.44 -4.41
N LEU A 164 -4.67 19.69 -3.89
CA LEU A 164 -3.64 20.17 -2.96
C LEU A 164 -2.27 20.21 -3.63
N ARG A 165 -1.50 21.26 -3.35
CA ARG A 165 -0.14 21.42 -3.88
C ARG A 165 0.89 21.76 -2.81
N GLU A 166 0.46 22.35 -1.72
CA GLU A 166 1.26 22.79 -0.58
C GLU A 166 0.53 22.40 0.70
N GLY A 167 1.25 22.29 1.82
CA GLY A 167 0.68 22.02 3.12
C GLY A 167 1.41 20.94 3.90
N ARG A 168 0.79 20.53 5.00
CA ARG A 168 1.31 19.49 5.91
C ARG A 168 0.56 18.20 5.64
N PHE A 169 1.26 17.20 5.18
CA PHE A 169 0.71 15.90 4.82
C PHE A 169 1.20 14.81 5.77
N ALA A 170 0.38 13.81 6.04
CA ALA A 170 0.84 12.56 6.62
C ALA A 170 0.74 11.44 5.58
N TYR A 171 1.71 10.53 5.59
CA TYR A 171 1.66 9.29 4.84
C TYR A 171 1.73 8.10 5.80
N ILE A 172 0.78 7.17 5.68
CA ILE A 172 0.65 6.01 6.54
C ILE A 172 0.83 4.73 5.71
N GLY A 173 1.75 3.86 6.11
CA GLY A 173 1.97 2.56 5.50
C GLY A 173 2.52 1.56 6.50
N ASP A 174 2.60 0.28 6.15
CA ASP A 174 3.01 -0.81 7.05
C ASP A 174 4.42 -1.37 6.74
N HIS A 175 5.05 -0.89 5.66
CA HIS A 175 6.33 -1.39 5.19
C HIS A 175 7.42 -0.31 5.17
N ALA A 176 8.70 -0.70 5.30
CA ALA A 176 9.84 0.23 5.14
C ALA A 176 9.82 0.97 3.79
N ALA A 177 9.34 0.30 2.73
CA ALA A 177 9.16 0.92 1.42
C ALA A 177 8.15 2.09 1.43
N ASP A 178 7.19 2.10 2.34
CA ASP A 178 6.24 3.20 2.51
C ASP A 178 6.89 4.42 3.13
N ALA A 179 7.78 4.24 4.11
CA ALA A 179 8.56 5.33 4.65
C ALA A 179 9.48 5.93 3.56
N ALA A 180 10.14 5.09 2.76
CA ALA A 180 10.92 5.55 1.61
C ALA A 180 10.07 6.30 0.58
N PHE A 181 8.86 5.81 0.29
CA PHE A 181 7.91 6.49 -0.60
C PHE A 181 7.53 7.89 -0.10
N GLY A 182 7.22 8.02 1.20
CA GLY A 182 6.91 9.31 1.81
C GLY A 182 8.10 10.27 1.78
N ARG A 183 9.34 9.79 2.02
CA ARG A 183 10.57 10.60 1.88
C ARG A 183 10.83 11.04 0.45
N ASN A 184 10.63 10.16 -0.52
CA ASN A 184 10.76 10.51 -1.93
C ASN A 184 9.69 11.52 -2.37
N ALA A 185 8.48 11.43 -1.80
CA ALA A 185 7.44 12.42 -2.02
C ALA A 185 7.82 13.80 -1.44
N GLN A 186 8.40 13.84 -0.22
CA GLN A 186 8.94 15.06 0.37
C GLN A 186 9.98 15.71 -0.56
N ALA A 187 10.99 14.94 -0.99
CA ALA A 187 12.04 15.43 -1.88
C ALA A 187 11.46 15.96 -3.21
N ALA A 188 10.51 15.22 -3.82
CA ALA A 188 9.87 15.67 -5.06
C ALA A 188 9.06 16.96 -4.90
N LEU A 189 8.41 17.15 -3.76
CA LEU A 189 7.70 18.42 -3.46
C LEU A 189 8.67 19.58 -3.30
N GLU A 190 9.82 19.37 -2.65
CA GLU A 190 10.89 20.35 -2.51
C GLU A 190 11.51 20.73 -3.88
N ASP A 191 11.80 19.73 -4.73
CA ASP A 191 12.32 19.95 -6.09
C ASP A 191 11.35 20.73 -6.97
N LEU A 192 10.04 20.58 -6.73
CA LEU A 192 8.98 21.38 -7.39
C LEU A 192 8.81 22.77 -6.78
N GLY A 193 9.58 23.15 -5.75
CA GLY A 193 9.47 24.43 -5.04
C GLY A 193 8.19 24.57 -4.23
N ARG A 194 7.49 23.46 -3.90
CA ARG A 194 6.24 23.48 -3.14
C ARG A 194 6.53 23.58 -1.64
N LYS A 195 5.82 24.47 -0.93
CA LYS A 195 5.91 24.59 0.53
C LYS A 195 5.10 23.49 1.19
N ALA A 196 5.71 22.32 1.33
CA ALA A 196 5.05 21.13 1.85
C ALA A 196 5.96 20.36 2.82
N SER A 197 5.32 19.61 3.73
CA SER A 197 5.98 18.62 4.58
C SER A 197 5.20 17.31 4.61
N VAL A 198 5.93 16.20 4.62
CA VAL A 198 5.36 14.84 4.69
C VAL A 198 5.83 14.17 5.98
N PHE A 199 4.90 13.87 6.87
CA PHE A 199 5.12 13.14 8.10
C PHE A 199 4.79 11.65 7.86
N CYS A 200 5.80 10.79 7.91
CA CYS A 200 5.66 9.36 7.61
C CYS A 200 5.36 8.58 8.89
N VAL A 201 4.27 7.82 8.90
CA VAL A 201 3.89 6.96 10.03
C VAL A 201 3.90 5.50 9.59
N LEU A 202 4.58 4.67 10.36
CA LEU A 202 4.52 3.23 10.19
C LEU A 202 3.37 2.64 11.01
N ALA A 203 2.50 1.92 10.35
CA ALA A 203 1.36 1.20 10.89
C ALA A 203 1.77 -0.25 11.24
N ALA A 204 2.21 -0.49 12.48
CA ALA A 204 2.72 -1.79 12.91
C ALA A 204 1.62 -2.78 13.37
N TRP A 205 0.38 -2.64 12.90
CA TRP A 205 -0.72 -3.55 13.21
C TRP A 205 -0.94 -4.65 12.16
N GLY A 206 -0.28 -4.56 10.99
CA GLY A 206 -0.41 -5.52 9.88
C GLY A 206 0.30 -6.87 10.12
N GLY A 207 1.06 -7.02 11.20
CA GLY A 207 1.77 -8.26 11.56
C GLY A 207 3.14 -8.41 10.89
N GLY A 208 3.66 -7.34 10.32
CA GLY A 208 5.04 -7.26 9.86
C GLY A 208 6.07 -7.33 10.99
N PRO A 209 7.35 -7.59 10.69
CA PRO A 209 8.41 -7.52 11.69
C PRO A 209 8.46 -6.12 12.29
N GLU A 210 8.77 -6.04 13.59
CA GLU A 210 9.05 -4.74 14.23
C GLU A 210 10.24 -4.10 13.53
N PRO A 211 10.06 -2.94 12.92
CA PRO A 211 11.14 -2.32 12.16
C PRO A 211 12.11 -1.62 13.11
N GLU A 212 13.36 -2.02 13.09
CA GLU A 212 14.40 -1.38 13.89
C GLU A 212 14.81 0.00 13.34
N ASP A 213 14.71 0.20 12.03
CA ASP A 213 14.95 1.50 11.38
C ASP A 213 14.22 1.57 10.03
N THR A 214 13.02 2.12 10.02
CA THR A 214 12.24 2.29 8.77
C THR A 214 12.38 3.65 8.12
N GLY A 215 13.04 4.60 8.81
CA GLY A 215 13.04 6.01 8.40
C GLY A 215 11.68 6.70 8.54
N ALA A 216 10.70 6.08 9.20
CA ALA A 216 9.43 6.73 9.54
C ALA A 216 9.62 7.71 10.71
N ASP A 217 8.79 8.77 10.76
CA ASP A 217 8.82 9.76 11.84
C ASP A 217 8.16 9.23 13.11
N ALA A 218 7.24 8.28 12.97
CA ALA A 218 6.57 7.62 14.09
C ALA A 218 6.16 6.18 13.73
N VAL A 219 6.06 5.34 14.76
CA VAL A 219 5.51 3.98 14.68
C VAL A 219 4.30 3.91 15.60
N VAL A 220 3.18 3.40 15.09
CA VAL A 220 1.94 3.20 15.86
C VAL A 220 1.47 1.75 15.72
N ARG A 221 0.92 1.19 16.80
CA ARG A 221 0.53 -0.22 16.87
C ARG A 221 -0.97 -0.46 16.75
N THR A 222 -1.74 0.61 16.82
CA THR A 222 -3.21 0.54 16.67
C THR A 222 -3.74 1.73 15.88
N PRO A 223 -4.87 1.58 15.17
CA PRO A 223 -5.55 2.71 14.53
C PRO A 223 -5.94 3.82 15.51
N ALA A 224 -6.22 3.47 16.78
CA ALA A 224 -6.53 4.46 17.82
C ALA A 224 -5.32 5.34 18.14
N GLU A 225 -4.13 4.75 18.34
CA GLU A 225 -2.87 5.49 18.51
C GLU A 225 -2.56 6.39 17.32
N LEU A 226 -2.81 5.92 16.09
CA LEU A 226 -2.67 6.72 14.89
C LEU A 226 -3.55 7.96 14.94
N ALA A 227 -4.85 7.80 15.24
CA ALA A 227 -5.76 8.93 15.32
C ALA A 227 -5.32 9.93 16.41
N ASP A 228 -4.88 9.45 17.58
CA ASP A 228 -4.36 10.29 18.65
C ASP A 228 -3.10 11.06 18.23
N LEU A 229 -2.21 10.45 17.47
CA LEU A 229 -1.00 11.07 16.93
C LEU A 229 -1.36 12.18 15.93
N LEU A 230 -2.16 11.84 14.89
CA LEU A 230 -2.46 12.74 13.78
C LEU A 230 -3.30 13.95 14.19
N LEU A 231 -4.14 13.80 15.22
CA LEU A 231 -4.94 14.93 15.78
C LEU A 231 -4.09 15.94 16.56
N ARG A 232 -2.86 15.57 16.95
CA ARG A 232 -1.90 16.47 17.62
C ARG A 232 -0.98 17.23 16.66
N LEU A 233 -0.87 16.78 15.40
CA LEU A 233 -0.08 17.43 14.35
C LEU A 233 -0.84 18.62 13.74
#